data_f02948442e32edec62213d68951088fd
#
_entry.id   f02948442e32edec62213d68951088fd
#
_cell.length_a   1.000
_cell.length_b   1.000
_cell.length_c   1.000
_cell.angle_alpha   90.00
_cell.angle_beta   90.00
_cell.angle_gamma   90.00
#
_symmetry.space_group_name_H-M   'P 1'
#
loop_
_entity.id
_entity.type
_entity.pdbx_description
1 polymer ?
#
loop_
_entity_poly.entity_id
_entity_poly.type
_entity_poly.pdbx_seq_one_letter_code
_entity_poly.pdbx_strand_id
1 'polypeptide(L)'
;MTLTQTIRLARRRAFLQLDMAIALSLLALVFIPLSVSSSGGLDLARRHYFEAVALKLIDGEMDVLLAGERRKYTTGEHLIKPVGESVQNLPAGEFVLSVQDEKLTLAWMPKKLTKWGRVERVVQLK
;
A
#
# COMPACT_ATOMS: atom_id res chain seq x y z
N MET A 1 44.07 4.86 49.00
CA MET A 1 42.63 5.27 48.87
C MET A 1 41.93 5.12 50.22
N THR A 2 41.27 6.13 50.65
CA THR A 2 40.43 6.06 51.89
C THR A 2 39.13 5.35 51.54
N LEU A 3 38.54 4.69 52.52
CA LEU A 3 37.28 3.96 52.37
C LEU A 3 36.15 4.85 51.78
N THR A 4 36.15 6.11 52.18
CA THR A 4 35.19 7.13 51.72
C THR A 4 35.30 7.41 50.22
N GLN A 5 36.51 7.40 49.66
CA GLN A 5 36.72 7.59 48.22
C GLN A 5 36.24 6.37 47.41
N THR A 6 36.45 5.18 47.92
CA THR A 6 35.99 3.95 47.28
C THR A 6 34.45 3.87 47.22
N ILE A 7 33.78 4.27 48.31
CA ILE A 7 32.33 4.33 48.36
C ILE A 7 31.78 5.39 47.36
N ARG A 8 32.42 6.54 47.27
CA ARG A 8 32.01 7.59 46.30
C ARG A 8 32.14 7.13 44.86
N LEU A 9 33.20 6.43 44.51
CA LEU A 9 33.41 5.89 43.17
C LEU A 9 32.40 4.80 42.81
N ALA A 10 32.11 3.91 43.75
CA ALA A 10 31.09 2.88 43.57
C ALA A 10 29.70 3.50 43.38
N ARG A 11 29.35 4.55 44.10
CA ARG A 11 28.10 5.27 43.96
C ARG A 11 27.99 5.96 42.60
N ARG A 12 29.05 6.55 42.09
CA ARG A 12 29.07 7.15 40.75
C ARG A 12 28.88 6.13 39.66
N ARG A 13 29.52 4.94 39.76
CA ARG A 13 29.33 3.86 38.79
C ARG A 13 27.89 3.34 38.80
N ALA A 14 27.29 3.14 39.94
CA ALA A 14 25.91 2.74 40.06
C ALA A 14 24.94 3.76 39.43
N PHE A 15 25.21 5.06 39.64
CA PHE A 15 24.42 6.13 39.05
C PHE A 15 24.51 6.18 37.53
N LEU A 16 25.71 5.99 36.95
CA LEU A 16 25.91 5.92 35.51
C LEU A 16 25.22 4.74 34.88
N GLN A 17 25.26 3.55 35.52
CA GLN A 17 24.57 2.37 35.06
C GLN A 17 23.05 2.55 35.09
N LEU A 18 22.51 3.17 36.12
CA LEU A 18 21.08 3.47 36.23
C LEU A 18 20.64 4.45 35.13
N ASP A 19 21.43 5.49 34.88
CA ASP A 19 21.18 6.49 33.85
C ASP A 19 21.18 5.87 32.44
N MET A 20 22.14 4.99 32.15
CA MET A 20 22.19 4.24 30.91
C MET A 20 20.97 3.32 30.74
N ALA A 21 20.55 2.63 31.81
CA ALA A 21 19.40 1.75 31.77
C ALA A 21 18.12 2.53 31.47
N ILE A 22 17.94 3.68 32.08
CA ILE A 22 16.80 4.57 31.83
C ILE A 22 16.82 5.09 30.39
N ALA A 23 17.97 5.54 29.90
CA ALA A 23 18.12 6.05 28.54
C ALA A 23 17.80 4.96 27.50
N LEU A 24 18.29 3.73 27.67
CA LEU A 24 17.98 2.59 26.80
C LEU A 24 16.51 2.22 26.83
N SER A 25 15.88 2.26 28.00
CA SER A 25 14.45 1.98 28.15
C SER A 25 13.59 3.02 27.43
N LEU A 26 13.93 4.30 27.55
CA LEU A 26 13.24 5.40 26.85
C LEU A 26 13.41 5.26 25.32
N LEU A 27 14.60 4.90 24.87
CA LEU A 27 14.91 4.69 23.47
C LEU A 27 14.07 3.55 22.90
N ALA A 28 13.97 2.43 23.63
CA ALA A 28 13.16 1.28 23.24
C ALA A 28 11.66 1.64 23.13
N LEU A 29 11.14 2.44 24.06
CA LEU A 29 9.75 2.92 24.03
C LEU A 29 9.44 3.77 22.81
N VAL A 30 10.42 4.48 22.27
CA VAL A 30 10.26 5.28 21.04
C VAL A 30 10.42 4.41 19.79
N PHE A 31 11.40 3.51 19.76
CA PHE A 31 11.69 2.69 18.59
C PHE A 31 10.60 1.65 18.27
N ILE A 32 9.99 1.04 19.27
CA ILE A 32 8.96 0.02 19.05
C ILE A 32 7.75 0.58 18.28
N PRO A 33 7.12 1.70 18.72
CA PRO A 33 6.01 2.27 17.97
C PRO A 33 6.39 2.76 16.57
N LEU A 34 7.60 3.32 16.40
CA LEU A 34 8.09 3.76 15.08
C LEU A 34 8.25 2.59 14.11
N SER A 35 8.78 1.46 14.58
CA SER A 35 8.94 0.26 13.75
C SER A 35 7.59 -0.29 13.29
N VAL A 36 6.60 -0.37 14.16
CA VAL A 36 5.24 -0.82 13.84
C VAL A 36 4.56 0.15 12.88
N SER A 37 4.68 1.46 13.13
CA SER A 37 4.13 2.50 12.26
C SER A 37 4.76 2.48 10.86
N SER A 38 6.07 2.26 10.77
CA SER A 38 6.80 2.14 9.50
C SER A 38 6.33 0.96 8.66
N SER A 39 6.12 -0.21 9.28
CA SER A 39 5.62 -1.41 8.60
C SER A 39 4.21 -1.20 8.05
N GLY A 40 3.30 -0.63 8.84
CA GLY A 40 1.95 -0.30 8.41
C GLY A 40 1.94 0.77 7.32
N GLY A 41 2.84 1.74 7.39
CA GLY A 41 3.00 2.78 6.37
C GLY A 41 3.46 2.24 5.02
N LEU A 42 4.35 1.24 5.01
CA LEU A 42 4.80 0.60 3.78
C LEU A 42 3.68 -0.17 3.08
N ASP A 43 2.86 -0.91 3.81
CA ASP A 43 1.73 -1.63 3.22
C ASP A 43 0.69 -0.67 2.66
N LEU A 44 0.41 0.42 3.36
CA LEU A 44 -0.50 1.46 2.89
C LEU A 44 0.06 2.15 1.64
N ALA A 45 1.35 2.46 1.61
CA ALA A 45 2.01 3.06 0.46
C ALA A 45 1.96 2.14 -0.77
N ARG A 46 2.18 0.84 -0.59
CA ARG A 46 2.03 -0.16 -1.66
C ARG A 46 0.60 -0.23 -2.19
N ARG A 47 -0.38 -0.22 -1.31
CA ARG A 47 -1.78 -0.24 -1.69
C ARG A 47 -2.14 0.98 -2.55
N HIS A 48 -1.73 2.17 -2.14
CA HIS A 48 -1.95 3.39 -2.91
C HIS A 48 -1.21 3.38 -4.24
N TYR A 49 0.01 2.85 -4.27
CA TYR A 49 0.76 2.69 -5.51
C TYR A 49 0.02 1.78 -6.51
N PHE A 50 -0.46 0.63 -6.05
CA PHE A 50 -1.21 -0.29 -6.90
C PHE A 50 -2.54 0.29 -7.36
N GLU A 51 -3.23 1.01 -6.50
CA GLU A 51 -4.45 1.75 -6.88
C GLU A 51 -4.16 2.76 -7.99
N ALA A 52 -3.10 3.54 -7.86
CA ALA A 52 -2.71 4.53 -8.86
C ALA A 52 -2.34 3.89 -10.21
N VAL A 53 -1.58 2.80 -10.20
CA VAL A 53 -1.20 2.08 -11.41
C VAL A 53 -2.42 1.46 -12.07
N ALA A 54 -3.29 0.80 -11.31
CA ALA A 54 -4.52 0.21 -11.80
C ALA A 54 -5.44 1.26 -12.40
N LEU A 55 -5.62 2.39 -11.73
CA LEU A 55 -6.45 3.49 -12.20
C LEU A 55 -5.91 4.07 -13.52
N LYS A 56 -4.60 4.24 -13.64
CA LYS A 56 -3.96 4.71 -14.85
C LYS A 56 -4.18 3.76 -16.03
N LEU A 57 -4.07 2.46 -15.81
CA LEU A 57 -4.35 1.45 -16.81
C LEU A 57 -5.84 1.43 -17.19
N ILE A 58 -6.72 1.54 -16.21
CA ILE A 58 -8.17 1.61 -16.42
C ILE A 58 -8.53 2.85 -17.25
N ASP A 59 -7.96 4.00 -16.93
CA ASP A 59 -8.21 5.25 -17.67
C ASP A 59 -7.74 5.13 -19.10
N GLY A 60 -6.57 4.57 -19.36
CA GLY A 60 -6.05 4.33 -20.70
C GLY A 60 -6.94 3.41 -21.53
N GLU A 61 -7.34 2.27 -20.96
CA GLU A 61 -8.25 1.32 -21.62
C GLU A 61 -9.64 1.91 -21.84
N MET A 62 -10.13 2.68 -20.87
CA MET A 62 -11.43 3.35 -21.00
C MET A 62 -11.44 4.37 -22.13
N ASP A 63 -10.37 5.12 -22.29
CA ASP A 63 -10.24 6.09 -23.39
C ASP A 63 -10.26 5.38 -24.76
N VAL A 64 -9.60 4.24 -24.89
CA VAL A 64 -9.63 3.41 -26.10
C VAL A 64 -11.04 2.88 -26.36
N LEU A 65 -11.72 2.39 -25.34
CA LEU A 65 -13.10 1.90 -25.44
C LEU A 65 -14.06 3.01 -25.89
N LEU A 66 -13.95 4.19 -25.33
CA LEU A 66 -14.77 5.34 -25.68
C LEU A 66 -14.48 5.84 -27.09
N ALA A 67 -13.26 5.64 -27.60
CA ALA A 67 -12.88 5.99 -28.96
C ALA A 67 -13.49 5.08 -30.05
N GLY A 68 -14.12 3.98 -29.66
CA GLY A 68 -14.82 3.07 -30.58
C GLY A 68 -14.63 1.59 -30.33
N GLU A 69 -13.62 1.18 -29.57
CA GLU A 69 -13.34 -0.22 -29.27
C GLU A 69 -14.47 -0.93 -28.51
N ARG A 70 -15.32 -0.17 -27.78
CA ARG A 70 -16.48 -0.71 -27.06
C ARG A 70 -17.45 -1.46 -27.96
N ARG A 71 -17.48 -1.14 -29.26
CA ARG A 71 -18.37 -1.78 -30.23
C ARG A 71 -18.03 -3.25 -30.47
N LYS A 72 -16.80 -3.65 -30.14
CA LYS A 72 -16.34 -5.04 -30.26
C LYS A 72 -16.88 -5.93 -29.12
N TYR A 73 -17.41 -5.34 -28.05
CA TYR A 73 -17.88 -6.05 -26.88
C TYR A 73 -19.41 -6.07 -26.84
N THR A 74 -19.97 -7.26 -26.62
CA THR A 74 -21.41 -7.41 -26.39
C THR A 74 -21.78 -7.03 -24.97
N THR A 75 -23.05 -6.79 -24.71
CA THR A 75 -23.55 -6.52 -23.36
C THR A 75 -23.21 -7.68 -22.42
N GLY A 76 -22.64 -7.39 -21.27
CA GLY A 76 -22.23 -8.37 -20.29
C GLY A 76 -20.84 -8.12 -19.74
N GLU A 77 -20.28 -9.10 -19.07
CA GLU A 77 -18.95 -9.02 -18.49
C GLU A 77 -17.91 -9.65 -19.41
N HIS A 78 -16.78 -8.98 -19.55
CA HIS A 78 -15.65 -9.42 -20.36
C HIS A 78 -14.35 -9.28 -19.59
N LEU A 79 -13.47 -10.26 -19.74
CA LEU A 79 -12.11 -10.16 -19.23
C LEU A 79 -11.24 -9.44 -20.25
N ILE A 80 -10.53 -8.41 -19.77
CA ILE A 80 -9.63 -7.63 -20.61
C ILE A 80 -8.20 -7.83 -20.12
N LYS A 81 -7.27 -7.90 -21.07
CA LYS A 81 -5.83 -7.88 -20.78
C LYS A 81 -5.27 -6.53 -21.25
N PRO A 82 -5.05 -5.58 -20.34
CA PRO A 82 -4.44 -4.30 -20.72
C PRO A 82 -3.02 -4.52 -21.22
N VAL A 83 -2.63 -3.72 -22.19
CA VAL A 83 -1.30 -3.75 -22.78
C VAL A 83 -0.43 -2.70 -22.12
N GLY A 84 0.77 -3.09 -21.72
CA GLY A 84 1.75 -2.17 -21.14
C GLY A 84 2.63 -2.84 -20.10
N GLU A 85 3.82 -2.29 -19.90
CA GLU A 85 4.77 -2.78 -18.89
C GLU A 85 4.28 -2.60 -17.47
N SER A 86 3.45 -1.59 -17.24
CA SER A 86 2.89 -1.29 -15.92
C SER A 86 2.01 -2.40 -15.36
N VAL A 87 1.46 -3.27 -16.21
CA VAL A 87 0.67 -4.44 -15.77
C VAL A 87 1.50 -5.38 -14.92
N GLN A 88 2.79 -5.52 -15.22
CA GLN A 88 3.71 -6.38 -14.46
C GLN A 88 3.97 -5.88 -13.04
N ASN A 89 3.75 -4.60 -12.80
CA ASN A 89 3.93 -3.99 -11.48
C ASN A 89 2.74 -4.22 -10.54
N LEU A 90 1.64 -4.75 -11.06
CA LEU A 90 0.45 -5.05 -10.27
C LEU A 90 0.50 -6.47 -9.69
N PRO A 91 -0.09 -6.69 -8.50
CA PRO A 91 -0.30 -8.03 -7.98
C PRO A 91 -1.20 -8.85 -8.93
N ALA A 92 -1.19 -10.17 -8.77
CA ALA A 92 -2.03 -11.06 -9.55
C ALA A 92 -3.51 -10.67 -9.40
N GLY A 93 -4.18 -10.50 -10.52
CA GLY A 93 -5.58 -10.07 -10.58
C GLY A 93 -6.08 -10.05 -12.01
N GLU A 94 -7.33 -9.63 -12.16
CA GLU A 94 -8.01 -9.59 -13.46
C GLU A 94 -8.64 -8.21 -13.67
N PHE A 95 -8.70 -7.79 -14.93
CA PHE A 95 -9.47 -6.62 -15.35
C PHE A 95 -10.78 -7.09 -15.96
N VAL A 96 -11.89 -6.61 -15.42
CA VAL A 96 -13.24 -7.00 -15.83
C VAL A 96 -13.92 -5.76 -16.42
N LEU A 97 -14.38 -5.89 -17.67
CA LEU A 97 -15.20 -4.90 -18.32
C LEU A 97 -16.66 -5.33 -18.25
N SER A 98 -17.53 -4.49 -17.71
CA SER A 98 -18.96 -4.68 -17.72
C SER A 98 -19.57 -3.68 -18.70
N VAL A 99 -20.22 -4.20 -19.73
CA VAL A 99 -20.90 -3.39 -20.77
C VAL A 99 -22.39 -3.46 -20.54
N GLN A 100 -22.98 -2.29 -20.31
CA GLN A 100 -24.42 -2.10 -20.23
C GLN A 100 -24.85 -1.07 -21.26
N ASP A 101 -26.15 -0.99 -21.56
CA ASP A 101 -26.66 -0.09 -22.61
C ASP A 101 -26.29 1.38 -22.39
N GLU A 102 -26.26 1.81 -21.13
CA GLU A 102 -26.01 3.22 -20.76
C GLU A 102 -24.72 3.42 -19.96
N LYS A 103 -23.95 2.36 -19.71
CA LYS A 103 -22.88 2.40 -18.72
C LYS A 103 -21.75 1.42 -19.06
N LEU A 104 -20.53 1.90 -18.99
CA LEU A 104 -19.33 1.08 -19.02
C LEU A 104 -18.64 1.09 -17.65
N THR A 105 -18.34 -0.07 -17.15
CA THR A 105 -17.57 -0.21 -15.90
C THR A 105 -16.34 -1.06 -16.17
N LEU A 106 -15.17 -0.52 -15.86
CA LEU A 106 -13.91 -1.25 -15.93
C LEU A 106 -13.32 -1.32 -14.53
N ALA A 107 -13.08 -2.54 -14.06
CA ALA A 107 -12.59 -2.79 -12.71
C ALA A 107 -11.35 -3.67 -12.73
N TRP A 108 -10.41 -3.36 -11.84
CA TRP A 108 -9.32 -4.24 -11.51
C TRP A 108 -9.67 -5.01 -10.24
N MET A 109 -9.65 -6.32 -10.33
CA MET A 109 -9.96 -7.23 -9.23
C MET A 109 -8.73 -8.07 -8.89
N PRO A 110 -7.97 -7.72 -7.86
CA PRO A 110 -6.84 -8.53 -7.44
C PRO A 110 -7.31 -9.83 -6.79
N LYS A 111 -6.52 -10.90 -6.92
CA LYS A 111 -6.82 -12.19 -6.29
C LYS A 111 -6.94 -12.06 -4.76
N LYS A 112 -6.10 -11.20 -4.15
CA LYS A 112 -6.16 -10.88 -2.72
C LYS A 112 -6.94 -9.58 -2.51
N LEU A 113 -8.24 -9.62 -2.72
CA LEU A 113 -9.12 -8.45 -2.65
C LEU A 113 -9.08 -7.76 -1.27
N THR A 114 -8.98 -8.54 -0.20
CA THR A 114 -8.91 -8.00 1.16
C THR A 114 -7.63 -7.22 1.44
N LYS A 115 -6.53 -7.56 0.76
CA LYS A 115 -5.24 -6.90 0.93
C LYS A 115 -5.11 -5.65 0.07
N TRP A 116 -5.49 -5.71 -1.21
CA TRP A 116 -5.22 -4.65 -2.18
C TRP A 116 -6.43 -3.80 -2.53
N GLY A 117 -7.62 -4.33 -2.37
CA GLY A 117 -8.86 -3.65 -2.70
C GLY A 117 -9.17 -3.64 -4.20
N ARG A 118 -10.40 -3.33 -4.53
CA ARG A 118 -10.89 -3.23 -5.90
C ARG A 118 -10.79 -1.79 -6.38
N VAL A 119 -10.34 -1.60 -7.62
CA VAL A 119 -10.32 -0.30 -8.28
C VAL A 119 -11.25 -0.34 -9.49
N GLU A 120 -12.18 0.60 -9.57
CA GLU A 120 -13.13 0.65 -10.69
C GLU A 120 -13.35 2.08 -11.19
N ARG A 121 -13.71 2.19 -12.45
CA ARG A 121 -14.19 3.42 -13.07
C ARG A 121 -15.48 3.12 -13.83
N VAL A 122 -16.45 3.98 -13.63
CA VAL A 122 -17.75 3.88 -14.30
C VAL A 122 -17.92 5.11 -15.18
N VAL A 123 -18.27 4.87 -16.43
CA VAL A 123 -18.58 5.94 -17.39
C VAL A 123 -20.00 5.75 -17.89
N GLN A 124 -20.80 6.78 -17.79
CA GLN A 124 -22.15 6.78 -18.36
C GLN A 124 -22.08 7.16 -19.83
N LEU A 125 -22.76 6.36 -20.63
CA LEU A 125 -22.90 6.57 -22.07
C LEU A 125 -24.22 7.30 -22.35
N LYS A 126 -24.11 8.36 -23.08
CA LYS A 126 -25.31 9.05 -23.57
C LYS A 126 -25.65 8.61 -24.98
#